data_1371065a583145aecdeecb6a4770a431
#
_entry.id   1371065a583145aecdeecb6a4770a431
#
_cell.length_a   1.000
_cell.length_b   1.000
_cell.length_c   1.000
_cell.angle_alpha   90.00
_cell.angle_beta   90.00
_cell.angle_gamma   90.00
#
_symmetry.space_group_name_H-M   'P 1'
#
loop_
_entity.id
_entity.type
_entity.pdbx_description
1 polymer ?
#
loop_
_entity_poly.entity_id
_entity_poly.type
_entity_poly.pdbx_seq_one_letter_code
_entity_poly.pdbx_strand_id
1 'polypeptide(L)'
;CELGKDMKGYAYTDMWAGPPKYDGTYDVDDSVVGMIRTEGPVISLHGAWAQNIGENECYIDFMGDKGGIRLQYGKDFTVYSSEYGALTEYKPVFKMRDHFQNEIDAFIDCIKTGKKLPSHIDTVIITAQMMQAIYDSSEQHKEITLG
;
A
#
# COMPACT_ATOMS: atom_id res chain seq x y z
N CYS A 1 -8.89 4.13 12.72
CA CYS A 1 -8.63 4.68 11.37
C CYS A 1 -9.55 5.86 11.11
N GLU A 2 -9.06 6.79 10.30
CA GLU A 2 -9.85 7.92 9.84
C GLU A 2 -9.78 7.98 8.31
N LEU A 3 -10.91 8.27 7.70
CA LEU A 3 -11.05 8.45 6.26
C LEU A 3 -11.42 9.90 5.96
N GLY A 4 -10.92 10.43 4.87
CA GLY A 4 -11.12 11.82 4.50
C GLY A 4 -11.71 11.98 3.10
N LYS A 5 -12.48 13.04 2.95
CA LYS A 5 -13.15 13.44 1.68
C LYS A 5 -12.80 14.87 1.26
N ASP A 6 -11.71 15.41 1.81
CA ASP A 6 -11.42 16.83 1.70
C ASP A 6 -10.81 17.22 0.34
N MET A 7 -10.40 16.23 -0.45
CA MET A 7 -9.70 16.43 -1.70
C MET A 7 -10.61 16.42 -2.94
N LYS A 8 -11.92 16.48 -2.73
CA LYS A 8 -12.92 16.49 -3.82
C LYS A 8 -12.61 17.51 -4.91
N GLY A 9 -12.36 17.03 -6.09
CA GLY A 9 -12.24 17.82 -7.30
C GLY A 9 -10.96 18.64 -7.47
N TYR A 10 -10.20 18.87 -6.39
CA TYR A 10 -9.04 19.75 -6.45
C TYR A 10 -7.85 19.06 -7.13
N ALA A 11 -7.54 17.87 -6.72
CA ALA A 11 -6.40 17.13 -7.24
C ALA A 11 -6.62 16.56 -8.63
N TYR A 12 -7.84 16.23 -8.97
CA TYR A 12 -8.16 15.71 -10.29
C TYR A 12 -8.01 16.75 -11.40
N THR A 13 -8.25 18.02 -11.11
CA THR A 13 -8.12 19.10 -12.09
C THR A 13 -6.67 19.44 -12.38
N ASP A 14 -5.80 19.36 -11.39
CA ASP A 14 -4.41 19.80 -11.53
C ASP A 14 -3.48 18.69 -12.02
N MET A 15 -3.71 17.45 -11.61
CA MET A 15 -2.88 16.31 -12.05
C MET A 15 -3.16 15.85 -13.48
N TRP A 16 -4.35 16.08 -14.04
CA TRP A 16 -4.79 15.51 -15.32
C TRP A 16 -5.08 16.58 -16.38
N ALA A 17 -4.57 17.79 -16.20
CA ALA A 17 -4.57 18.86 -17.21
C ALA A 17 -5.96 19.17 -17.83
N GLY A 18 -6.92 19.50 -17.01
CA GLY A 18 -8.18 20.05 -17.47
C GLY A 18 -9.32 19.90 -16.47
N PRO A 19 -10.32 20.76 -16.55
CA PRO A 19 -11.52 20.60 -15.73
C PRO A 19 -12.16 19.24 -16.02
N PRO A 20 -12.78 18.61 -15.02
CA PRO A 20 -13.47 17.34 -15.23
C PRO A 20 -14.52 17.52 -16.33
N LYS A 21 -14.44 16.64 -17.33
CA LYS A 21 -15.39 16.65 -18.46
C LYS A 21 -16.77 16.14 -18.08
N TYR A 22 -16.97 15.75 -16.83
CA TYR A 22 -18.17 15.09 -16.35
C TYR A 22 -18.70 15.83 -15.14
N ASP A 23 -20.00 16.09 -15.18
CA ASP A 23 -20.79 16.60 -14.06
C ASP A 23 -21.15 15.41 -13.11
N GLY A 24 -20.10 14.77 -12.60
CA GLY A 24 -20.22 13.59 -11.74
C GLY A 24 -20.07 13.93 -10.26
N THR A 25 -20.65 13.12 -9.40
CA THR A 25 -20.46 13.19 -7.97
C THR A 25 -19.22 12.37 -7.57
N TYR A 26 -18.27 13.02 -6.89
CA TYR A 26 -17.15 12.34 -6.24
C TYR A 26 -17.43 12.32 -4.74
N ASP A 27 -17.89 11.17 -4.22
CA ASP A 27 -18.34 10.99 -2.83
C ASP A 27 -17.65 9.82 -2.11
N VAL A 28 -16.58 9.30 -2.71
CA VAL A 28 -15.75 8.26 -2.12
C VAL A 28 -14.69 8.86 -1.17
N ASP A 29 -14.22 8.05 -0.24
CA ASP A 29 -13.08 8.41 0.60
C ASP A 29 -11.80 8.37 -0.25
N ASP A 30 -10.94 9.36 -0.10
CA ASP A 30 -9.73 9.55 -0.89
C ASP A 30 -8.46 9.61 -0.04
N SER A 31 -8.60 9.56 1.27
CA SER A 31 -7.47 9.57 2.19
C SER A 31 -7.71 8.65 3.38
N VAL A 32 -6.63 8.11 3.92
CA VAL A 32 -6.65 7.22 5.09
C VAL A 32 -5.46 7.50 6.01
N VAL A 33 -5.74 7.51 7.29
CA VAL A 33 -4.73 7.46 8.36
C VAL A 33 -5.19 6.41 9.36
N GLY A 34 -4.33 5.47 9.68
CA GLY A 34 -4.70 4.42 10.60
C GLY A 34 -3.56 3.53 11.05
N MET A 35 -3.90 2.63 11.97
CA MET A 35 -2.99 1.64 12.51
C MET A 35 -3.72 0.32 12.66
N ILE A 36 -3.05 -0.76 12.22
CA ILE A 36 -3.53 -2.14 12.40
C ILE A 36 -2.54 -2.85 13.31
N ARG A 37 -3.04 -3.38 14.40
CA ARG A 37 -2.27 -4.23 15.32
C ARG A 37 -2.48 -5.69 14.97
N THR A 38 -1.40 -6.45 14.94
CA THR A 38 -1.43 -7.90 14.80
C THR A 38 -0.76 -8.56 16.01
N GLU A 39 -0.74 -9.87 16.07
CA GLU A 39 0.05 -10.60 17.08
C GLU A 39 1.57 -10.42 16.90
N GLY A 40 2.00 -9.92 15.75
CA GLY A 40 3.40 -9.64 15.42
C GLY A 40 3.62 -8.16 15.11
N PRO A 41 3.80 -7.79 13.84
CA PRO A 41 4.07 -6.42 13.45
C PRO A 41 2.85 -5.50 13.64
N VAL A 42 3.13 -4.23 13.82
CA VAL A 42 2.13 -3.16 13.72
C VAL A 42 2.26 -2.51 12.34
N ILE A 43 1.14 -2.32 11.68
CA ILE A 43 1.07 -1.66 10.38
C ILE A 43 0.55 -0.24 10.60
N SER A 44 1.31 0.77 10.22
CA SER A 44 0.88 2.15 10.14
C SER A 44 0.52 2.49 8.70
N LEU A 45 -0.63 3.06 8.48
CA LEU A 45 -1.16 3.43 7.17
C LEU A 45 -1.28 4.93 7.08
N HIS A 46 -0.77 5.50 6.02
CA HIS A 46 -1.01 6.87 5.64
C HIS A 46 -1.04 6.94 4.12
N GLY A 47 -2.13 7.34 3.57
CA GLY A 47 -2.28 7.46 2.13
C GLY A 47 -3.37 8.41 1.75
N ALA A 48 -3.23 9.01 0.57
CA ALA A 48 -4.27 9.78 -0.07
C ALA A 48 -4.11 9.70 -1.57
N TRP A 49 -5.21 9.83 -2.26
CA TRP A 49 -5.19 9.95 -3.73
C TRP A 49 -4.47 11.22 -4.17
N ALA A 50 -4.67 12.31 -3.44
CA ALA A 50 -4.00 13.58 -3.69
C ALA A 50 -3.83 14.38 -2.39
N GLN A 51 -2.62 14.84 -2.16
CA GLN A 51 -2.26 15.69 -1.03
C GLN A 51 -1.40 16.85 -1.54
N ASN A 52 -1.42 17.97 -0.83
CA ASN A 52 -0.54 19.11 -1.10
C ASN A 52 0.88 18.84 -0.55
N ILE A 53 1.55 17.85 -1.10
CA ILE A 53 2.94 17.51 -0.82
C ILE A 53 3.80 17.76 -2.05
N GLY A 54 5.11 17.97 -1.85
CA GLY A 54 6.01 18.39 -2.93
C GLY A 54 6.23 17.34 -4.01
N GLU A 55 6.11 16.05 -3.69
CA GLU A 55 6.35 14.93 -4.60
C GLU A 55 5.37 13.80 -4.33
N ASN A 56 5.06 13.03 -5.37
CA ASN A 56 4.32 11.79 -5.21
C ASN A 56 5.20 10.73 -4.53
N GLU A 57 4.74 10.25 -3.40
CA GLU A 57 5.41 9.21 -2.63
C GLU A 57 4.56 7.94 -2.58
N CYS A 58 5.18 6.81 -2.88
CA CYS A 58 4.57 5.49 -2.65
C CYS A 58 5.67 4.54 -2.18
N TYR A 59 5.67 4.24 -0.89
CA TYR A 59 6.70 3.41 -0.28
C TYR A 59 6.14 2.58 0.87
N ILE A 60 6.90 1.54 1.24
CA ILE A 60 6.67 0.74 2.43
C ILE A 60 7.99 0.69 3.21
N ASP A 61 7.92 1.06 4.48
CA ASP A 61 9.03 0.87 5.42
C ASP A 61 8.79 -0.37 6.27
N PHE A 62 9.70 -1.31 6.18
CA PHE A 62 9.80 -2.44 7.10
C PHE A 62 10.84 -2.10 8.16
N MET A 63 10.40 -1.94 9.40
CA MET A 63 11.26 -1.56 10.52
C MET A 63 11.37 -2.72 11.49
N GLY A 64 12.54 -3.33 11.58
CA GLY A 64 12.85 -4.43 12.48
C GLY A 64 13.94 -4.08 13.47
N ASP A 65 14.14 -4.95 14.45
CA ASP A 65 15.16 -4.82 15.51
C ASP A 65 16.60 -5.03 15.01
N LYS A 66 16.78 -5.70 13.87
CA LYS A 66 18.10 -6.00 13.28
C LYS A 66 18.38 -5.26 11.99
N GLY A 67 17.42 -4.53 11.49
CA GLY A 67 17.55 -3.79 10.24
C GLY A 67 16.19 -3.38 9.69
N GLY A 68 16.20 -2.72 8.55
CA GLY A 68 15.00 -2.25 7.90
C GLY A 68 15.12 -2.27 6.37
N ILE A 69 14.00 -2.10 5.72
CA ILE A 69 13.92 -1.96 4.28
C ILE A 69 12.95 -0.83 3.95
N ARG A 70 13.37 0.11 3.13
CA ARG A 70 12.46 1.02 2.44
C ARG A 70 12.26 0.53 1.02
N LEU A 71 11.07 0.08 0.72
CA LEU A 71 10.66 -0.31 -0.63
C LEU A 71 9.94 0.88 -1.28
N GLN A 72 10.47 1.39 -2.39
CA GLN A 72 9.78 2.36 -3.23
C GLN A 72 9.00 1.63 -4.32
N TYR A 73 7.69 1.83 -4.35
CA TYR A 73 6.83 1.11 -5.29
C TYR A 73 7.20 1.41 -6.74
N GLY A 74 7.43 0.36 -7.52
CA GLY A 74 7.82 0.46 -8.93
C GLY A 74 9.24 0.95 -9.19
N LYS A 75 10.07 1.07 -8.15
CA LYS A 75 11.46 1.53 -8.24
C LYS A 75 12.41 0.53 -7.58
N ASP A 76 13.34 1.01 -6.81
CA ASP A 76 14.33 0.25 -6.05
C ASP A 76 13.89 0.07 -4.58
N PHE A 77 14.73 -0.58 -3.82
CA PHE A 77 14.62 -0.61 -2.36
C PHE A 77 16.00 -0.41 -1.72
N THR A 78 15.97 0.15 -0.52
CA THR A 78 17.16 0.37 0.30
C THR A 78 17.08 -0.53 1.52
N VAL A 79 18.17 -1.22 1.81
CA VAL A 79 18.33 -2.02 3.03
C VAL A 79 19.18 -1.25 4.03
N TYR A 80 18.70 -1.22 5.26
CA TYR A 80 19.39 -0.62 6.41
C TYR A 80 19.83 -1.72 7.37
N SER A 81 21.06 -1.67 7.80
CA SER A 81 21.65 -2.62 8.75
C SER A 81 22.61 -1.91 9.71
N SER A 82 23.09 -2.61 10.71
CA SER A 82 24.14 -2.12 11.59
C SER A 82 25.34 -3.04 11.51
N GLU A 83 26.48 -2.51 11.09
CA GLU A 83 27.74 -3.24 11.00
C GLU A 83 28.81 -2.50 11.77
N TYR A 84 29.54 -3.21 12.60
CA TYR A 84 30.63 -2.64 13.44
C TYR A 84 30.21 -1.42 14.28
N GLY A 85 28.93 -1.38 14.70
CA GLY A 85 28.39 -0.28 15.49
C GLY A 85 27.99 0.97 14.69
N ALA A 86 28.02 0.90 13.37
CA ALA A 86 27.59 1.96 12.48
C ALA A 86 26.35 1.55 11.68
N LEU A 87 25.46 2.51 11.45
CA LEU A 87 24.34 2.32 10.51
C LEU A 87 24.91 2.25 9.10
N THR A 88 24.54 1.21 8.38
CA THR A 88 24.89 1.00 6.97
C THR A 88 23.66 0.98 6.12
N GLU A 89 23.76 1.50 4.91
CA GLU A 89 22.72 1.36 3.89
C GLU A 89 23.32 0.83 2.60
N TYR A 90 22.54 0.01 1.91
CA TYR A 90 22.90 -0.44 0.56
C TYR A 90 21.67 -0.61 -0.30
N LYS A 91 21.87 -0.39 -1.60
CA LYS A 91 20.82 -0.55 -2.61
C LYS A 91 21.20 -1.73 -3.49
N PRO A 92 20.45 -2.84 -3.43
CA PRO A 92 20.66 -3.95 -4.34
C PRO A 92 20.47 -3.53 -5.80
N VAL A 93 21.39 -3.94 -6.65
CA VAL A 93 21.29 -3.71 -8.10
C VAL A 93 20.74 -4.96 -8.76
N PHE A 94 19.57 -4.85 -9.36
CA PHE A 94 18.92 -5.95 -10.03
C PHE A 94 18.18 -5.46 -11.29
N LYS A 95 17.95 -6.37 -12.21
CA LYS A 95 17.16 -6.06 -13.40
C LYS A 95 15.68 -6.24 -13.04
N MET A 96 14.94 -5.16 -13.13
CA MET A 96 13.47 -5.21 -13.02
C MET A 96 12.91 -6.10 -14.15
N ARG A 97 12.01 -7.01 -13.79
CA ARG A 97 11.24 -7.78 -14.75
C ARG A 97 9.91 -7.06 -15.01
N ASP A 98 9.30 -7.39 -16.13
CA ASP A 98 7.93 -6.94 -16.39
C ASP A 98 6.98 -7.61 -15.39
N HIS A 99 6.37 -6.80 -14.53
CA HIS A 99 5.50 -7.28 -13.46
C HIS A 99 4.24 -7.94 -14.03
N PHE A 100 3.65 -7.36 -15.06
CA PHE A 100 2.43 -7.84 -15.68
C PHE A 100 2.69 -9.18 -16.39
N GLN A 101 3.82 -9.31 -17.07
CA GLN A 101 4.20 -10.58 -17.69
C GLN A 101 4.42 -11.67 -16.63
N ASN A 102 5.08 -11.35 -15.51
CA ASN A 102 5.28 -12.30 -14.42
C ASN A 102 3.94 -12.75 -13.78
N GLU A 103 3.00 -11.83 -13.64
CA GLU A 103 1.67 -12.13 -13.12
C GLU A 103 0.90 -13.08 -14.03
N ILE A 104 0.90 -12.81 -15.33
CA ILE A 104 0.25 -13.65 -16.34
C ILE A 104 0.91 -15.04 -16.39
N ASP A 105 2.23 -15.10 -16.41
CA ASP A 105 2.96 -16.37 -16.44
C ASP A 105 2.65 -17.21 -15.19
N ALA A 106 2.64 -16.61 -14.02
CA ALA A 106 2.32 -17.28 -12.79
C ALA A 106 0.87 -17.80 -12.77
N PHE A 107 -0.08 -17.03 -13.29
CA PHE A 107 -1.47 -17.48 -13.43
C PHE A 107 -1.62 -18.66 -14.39
N ILE A 108 -0.93 -18.61 -15.54
CA ILE A 108 -0.91 -19.70 -16.51
C ILE A 108 -0.30 -20.97 -15.89
N ASP A 109 0.78 -20.83 -15.10
CA ASP A 109 1.40 -21.96 -14.41
C ASP A 109 0.46 -22.59 -13.36
N CYS A 110 -0.34 -21.79 -12.69
CA CYS A 110 -1.38 -22.30 -11.78
C CYS A 110 -2.40 -23.15 -12.53
N ILE A 111 -2.88 -22.69 -13.68
CA ILE A 111 -3.82 -23.46 -14.51
C ILE A 111 -3.20 -24.79 -14.95
N LYS A 112 -1.95 -24.77 -15.40
CA LYS A 112 -1.26 -25.98 -15.89
C LYS A 112 -0.91 -26.98 -14.80
N THR A 113 -0.57 -26.50 -13.63
CA THR A 113 -0.02 -27.36 -12.55
C THR A 113 -1.00 -27.65 -11.42
N GLY A 114 -2.11 -26.90 -11.32
CA GLY A 114 -3.05 -26.98 -10.21
C GLY A 114 -2.49 -26.42 -8.89
N LYS A 115 -1.32 -25.77 -8.90
CA LYS A 115 -0.73 -25.17 -7.69
C LYS A 115 -1.36 -23.81 -7.41
N LYS A 116 -1.67 -23.55 -6.15
CA LYS A 116 -2.16 -22.25 -5.72
C LYS A 116 -1.02 -21.21 -5.69
N LEU A 117 -1.33 -19.98 -6.13
CA LEU A 117 -0.44 -18.83 -5.95
C LEU A 117 -0.35 -18.42 -4.48
N PRO A 118 0.74 -17.77 -4.04
CA PRO A 118 0.79 -17.11 -2.73
C PRO A 118 -0.30 -16.06 -2.54
N SER A 119 -0.74 -15.42 -3.63
CA SER A 119 -1.84 -14.45 -3.69
C SER A 119 -3.21 -15.08 -3.94
N HIS A 120 -3.36 -16.39 -3.67
CA HIS A 120 -4.66 -17.07 -3.77
C HIS A 120 -5.68 -16.44 -2.80
N ILE A 121 -6.96 -16.44 -3.19
CA ILE A 121 -8.03 -15.79 -2.40
C ILE A 121 -8.05 -16.24 -0.93
N ASP A 122 -7.76 -17.50 -0.65
CA ASP A 122 -7.72 -18.03 0.72
C ASP A 122 -6.66 -17.31 1.60
N THR A 123 -5.60 -16.77 1.00
CA THR A 123 -4.53 -16.07 1.71
C THR A 123 -4.71 -14.55 1.73
N VAL A 124 -5.40 -13.98 0.75
CA VAL A 124 -5.54 -12.52 0.63
C VAL A 124 -6.89 -12.01 1.11
N ILE A 125 -7.83 -12.88 1.46
CA ILE A 125 -9.15 -12.49 1.97
C ILE A 125 -9.05 -11.60 3.21
N ILE A 126 -8.03 -11.83 4.04
CA ILE A 126 -7.77 -11.00 5.22
C ILE A 126 -7.54 -9.52 4.84
N THR A 127 -6.97 -9.25 3.69
CA THR A 127 -6.78 -7.87 3.21
C THR A 127 -8.12 -7.16 3.00
N ALA A 128 -9.10 -7.86 2.40
CA ALA A 128 -10.45 -7.32 2.23
C ALA A 128 -11.14 -7.09 3.59
N GLN A 129 -10.94 -8.01 4.53
CA GLN A 129 -11.46 -7.86 5.90
C GLN A 129 -10.82 -6.66 6.62
N MET A 130 -9.50 -6.47 6.47
CA MET A 130 -8.81 -5.29 7.02
C MET A 130 -9.33 -4.00 6.40
N MET A 131 -9.55 -3.96 5.09
CA MET A 131 -10.14 -2.80 4.42
C MET A 131 -11.53 -2.49 4.95
N GLN A 132 -12.39 -3.47 5.11
CA GLN A 132 -13.72 -3.28 5.70
C GLN A 132 -13.61 -2.78 7.14
N ALA A 133 -12.72 -3.34 7.94
CA ALA A 133 -12.51 -2.90 9.31
C ALA A 133 -12.00 -1.45 9.43
N ILE A 134 -11.27 -0.96 8.42
CA ILE A 134 -10.86 0.45 8.34
C ILE A 134 -12.11 1.35 8.20
N TYR A 135 -13.02 1.02 7.30
CA TYR A 135 -14.29 1.73 7.14
C TYR A 135 -15.12 1.68 8.43
N ASP A 136 -15.31 0.49 8.98
CA ASP A 136 -16.09 0.29 10.21
C ASP A 136 -15.48 1.06 11.39
N SER A 137 -14.15 1.10 11.49
CA SER A 137 -13.44 1.86 12.53
C SER A 137 -13.65 3.36 12.39
N SER A 138 -13.57 3.88 11.16
CA SER A 138 -13.80 5.29 10.87
C SER A 138 -15.24 5.70 11.16
N GLU A 139 -16.21 4.89 10.76
CA GLU A 139 -17.64 5.16 10.97
C GLU A 139 -18.03 5.09 12.43
N GLN A 140 -17.49 4.12 13.18
CA GLN A 140 -17.83 3.87 14.58
C GLN A 140 -16.93 4.61 15.57
N HIS A 141 -15.87 5.27 15.10
CA HIS A 141 -14.85 5.95 15.91
C HIS A 141 -14.26 5.06 17.03
N LYS A 142 -14.00 3.80 16.70
CA LYS A 142 -13.44 2.83 17.65
C LYS A 142 -12.57 1.78 16.96
N GLU A 143 -11.80 1.06 17.75
CA GLU A 143 -11.05 -0.11 17.28
C GLU A 143 -12.01 -1.25 16.91
N ILE A 144 -11.72 -1.89 15.77
CA ILE A 144 -12.43 -3.09 15.29
C ILE A 144 -11.50 -4.29 15.42
N THR A 145 -11.97 -5.34 16.08
CA THR A 145 -11.23 -6.61 16.19
C THR A 145 -11.73 -7.56 15.11
N LEU A 146 -10.78 -8.10 14.34
CA LEU A 146 -11.05 -9.20 13.42
C LEU A 146 -10.86 -10.53 14.15
N GLY A 147 -11.83 -11.43 14.03
CA GLY A 147 -11.81 -12.77 14.60
C GLY A 147 -11.17 -13.81 13.69
#